data_c1342865c5b4b8051087b1624d5cb776
#
_entry.id   c1342865c5b4b8051087b1624d5cb776
#
_cell.length_a   1.000
_cell.length_b   1.000
_cell.length_c   1.000
_cell.angle_alpha   90.00
_cell.angle_beta   90.00
_cell.angle_gamma   90.00
#
_symmetry.space_group_name_H-M   'P 1'
#
loop_
_entity.id
_entity.type
_entity.pdbx_description
1 polymer ?
#
loop_
_entity_poly.entity_id
_entity_poly.type
_entity_poly.pdbx_seq_one_letter_code
_entity_poly.pdbx_strand_id
1 'polypeptide(L)'
;MAVNSADLQALVAEATVILDDASKPFIAGHRADSAVQKKGNDFATEVDLAIERQVVEALESATGIGVHGEEFGGADLESPLVWVLDPIDGTFNYAAGSPMAAILLGL
;
A
#
# COMPACT_ATOMS: atom_id res chain seq x y z
N MET A 1 21.81 7.92 -3.21
CA MET A 1 21.21 9.10 -3.82
C MET A 1 20.78 10.07 -2.74
N ALA A 2 21.21 11.31 -2.82
CA ALA A 2 20.74 12.34 -1.91
C ALA A 2 19.40 12.89 -2.42
N VAL A 3 18.44 13.01 -1.53
CA VAL A 3 17.08 13.50 -1.85
C VAL A 3 16.90 14.84 -1.16
N ASN A 4 16.71 15.89 -1.93
CA ASN A 4 16.46 17.23 -1.39
C ASN A 4 14.95 17.50 -1.23
N SER A 5 14.60 18.67 -0.68
CA SER A 5 13.19 19.03 -0.45
C SER A 5 12.36 19.04 -1.72
N ALA A 6 12.91 19.50 -2.85
CA ALA A 6 12.18 19.52 -4.11
C ALA A 6 11.92 18.10 -4.61
N ASP A 7 12.90 17.20 -4.46
CA ASP A 7 12.74 15.79 -4.82
C ASP A 7 11.66 15.13 -3.95
N LEU A 8 11.68 15.40 -2.65
CA LEU A 8 10.66 14.86 -1.73
C LEU A 8 9.27 15.36 -2.09
N GLN A 9 9.13 16.63 -2.45
CA GLN A 9 7.84 17.18 -2.88
C GLN A 9 7.33 16.51 -4.15
N ALA A 10 8.22 16.27 -5.11
CA ALA A 10 7.87 15.58 -6.34
C ALA A 10 7.43 14.13 -6.06
N LEU A 11 8.14 13.44 -5.17
CA LEU A 11 7.80 12.07 -4.77
C LEU A 11 6.44 12.02 -4.05
N VAL A 12 6.17 12.98 -3.18
CA VAL A 12 4.88 13.08 -2.48
C VAL A 12 3.74 13.33 -3.49
N ALA A 13 3.98 14.19 -4.48
CA ALA A 13 2.97 14.46 -5.50
C ALA A 13 2.64 13.20 -6.32
N GLU A 14 3.65 12.44 -6.74
CA GLU A 14 3.46 11.17 -7.43
C GLU A 14 2.73 10.15 -6.55
N ALA A 15 3.15 10.01 -5.30
CA ALA A 15 2.53 9.10 -4.36
C ALA A 15 1.06 9.46 -4.10
N THR A 16 0.74 10.74 -4.02
CA THR A 16 -0.63 11.21 -3.80
C THR A 16 -1.55 10.77 -4.93
N VAL A 17 -1.13 10.94 -6.17
CA VAL A 17 -1.92 10.51 -7.34
C VAL A 17 -2.13 8.99 -7.30
N ILE A 18 -1.07 8.24 -7.00
CA ILE A 18 -1.13 6.78 -6.94
C ILE A 18 -2.08 6.31 -5.85
N LEU A 19 -2.02 6.92 -4.67
CA LEU A 19 -2.92 6.57 -3.57
C LEU A 19 -4.36 7.00 -3.84
N ASP A 20 -4.59 8.10 -4.53
CA ASP A 20 -5.93 8.49 -4.97
C ASP A 20 -6.52 7.43 -5.88
N ASP A 21 -5.74 6.90 -6.82
CA ASP A 21 -6.20 5.82 -7.69
C ASP A 21 -6.46 4.54 -6.89
N ALA A 22 -5.61 4.22 -5.92
CA ALA A 22 -5.79 3.05 -5.06
C ALA A 22 -6.99 3.18 -4.11
N SER A 23 -7.42 4.41 -3.82
CA SER A 23 -8.58 4.64 -2.97
C SER A 23 -9.86 4.07 -3.57
N LYS A 24 -9.95 3.98 -4.89
CA LYS A 24 -11.13 3.44 -5.57
C LYS A 24 -11.37 1.98 -5.23
N PRO A 25 -10.42 1.05 -5.45
CA PRO A 25 -10.63 -0.34 -5.03
C PRO A 25 -10.70 -0.47 -3.51
N PHE A 26 -10.02 0.40 -2.74
CA PHE A 26 -10.11 0.41 -1.28
C PHE A 26 -11.55 0.68 -0.83
N ILE A 27 -12.18 1.73 -1.36
CA ILE A 27 -13.56 2.08 -1.02
C ILE A 27 -14.53 1.03 -1.52
N ALA A 28 -14.36 0.58 -2.76
CA ALA A 28 -15.23 -0.42 -3.37
C ALA A 28 -15.19 -1.76 -2.64
N GLY A 29 -14.03 -2.14 -2.10
CA GLY A 29 -13.84 -3.40 -1.38
C GLY A 29 -14.28 -3.34 0.08
N HIS A 30 -14.52 -2.15 0.63
CA HIS A 30 -14.94 -2.01 2.02
C HIS A 30 -16.28 -2.71 2.24
N ARG A 31 -16.34 -3.62 3.21
CA ARG A 31 -17.49 -4.50 3.49
C ARG A 31 -17.74 -5.60 2.45
N ALA A 32 -16.83 -5.79 1.49
CA ALA A 32 -16.95 -6.91 0.58
C ALA A 32 -16.70 -8.24 1.32
N ASP A 33 -17.44 -9.28 0.97
CA ASP A 33 -17.34 -10.61 1.59
C ASP A 33 -16.20 -11.44 1.00
N SER A 34 -15.09 -10.78 0.69
CA SER A 34 -13.96 -11.42 0.02
C SER A 34 -12.77 -11.65 0.95
N ALA A 35 -12.99 -11.61 2.25
CA ALA A 35 -11.92 -11.86 3.22
C ALA A 35 -11.43 -13.29 3.11
N VAL A 36 -10.13 -13.44 2.89
CA VAL A 36 -9.45 -14.72 2.86
C VAL A 36 -8.74 -14.89 4.19
N GLN A 37 -9.14 -15.90 4.95
CA GLN A 37 -8.47 -16.19 6.20
C GLN A 37 -7.18 -16.96 5.91
N LYS A 38 -6.07 -16.38 6.34
CA LYS A 38 -4.78 -17.06 6.35
C LYS A 38 -4.69 -17.95 7.60
N LYS A 39 -3.70 -18.83 7.62
CA LYS A 39 -3.46 -19.68 8.80
C LYS A 39 -3.20 -18.82 10.03
N GLY A 40 -3.82 -19.20 11.14
CA GLY A 40 -3.72 -18.48 12.41
C GLY A 40 -4.66 -17.30 12.45
N ASN A 41 -4.16 -16.17 12.94
CA ASN A 41 -4.95 -14.95 13.12
C ASN A 41 -4.72 -13.91 12.02
N ASP A 42 -3.99 -14.27 10.97
CA ASP A 42 -3.71 -13.35 9.89
C ASP A 42 -4.86 -13.30 8.90
N PHE A 43 -5.21 -12.09 8.52
CA PHE A 43 -6.20 -11.84 7.48
C PHE A 43 -5.59 -11.02 6.38
N ALA A 44 -5.84 -11.41 5.15
CA ALA A 44 -5.70 -10.55 3.99
C ALA A 44 -6.95 -10.69 3.17
N THR A 45 -7.46 -9.59 2.64
CA THR A 45 -8.52 -9.63 1.66
C THR A 45 -7.88 -9.66 0.28
N GLU A 46 -8.65 -10.07 -0.73
CA GLU A 46 -8.19 -9.93 -2.11
C GLU A 46 -7.90 -8.47 -2.45
N VAL A 47 -8.57 -7.55 -1.76
CA VAL A 47 -8.36 -6.10 -1.91
C VAL A 47 -6.97 -5.70 -1.42
N ASP A 48 -6.50 -6.23 -0.28
CA ASP A 48 -5.12 -6.01 0.20
C ASP A 48 -4.11 -6.36 -0.89
N LEU A 49 -4.28 -7.55 -1.47
CA LEU A 49 -3.35 -8.06 -2.48
C LEU A 49 -3.40 -7.23 -3.77
N ALA A 50 -4.59 -6.88 -4.20
CA ALA A 50 -4.78 -6.08 -5.42
C ALA A 50 -4.23 -4.67 -5.25
N ILE A 51 -4.48 -4.03 -4.12
CA ILE A 51 -3.97 -2.68 -3.83
C ILE A 51 -2.45 -2.71 -3.76
N GLU A 52 -1.86 -3.68 -3.09
CA GLU A 52 -0.40 -3.76 -3.02
C GLU A 52 0.21 -3.88 -4.41
N ARG A 53 -0.30 -4.78 -5.26
CA ARG A 53 0.19 -4.92 -6.64
C ARG A 53 0.07 -3.63 -7.43
N GLN A 54 -1.07 -2.98 -7.35
CA GLN A 54 -1.33 -1.73 -8.06
C GLN A 54 -0.37 -0.63 -7.63
N VAL A 55 -0.21 -0.44 -6.33
CA VAL A 55 0.62 0.64 -5.78
C VAL A 55 2.10 0.36 -6.03
N VAL A 56 2.56 -0.87 -5.83
CA VAL A 56 3.95 -1.26 -6.09
C VAL A 56 4.32 -0.98 -7.54
N GLU A 57 3.51 -1.46 -8.48
CA GLU A 57 3.78 -1.27 -9.90
C GLU A 57 3.81 0.21 -10.27
N ALA A 58 2.85 0.98 -9.79
CA ALA A 58 2.76 2.40 -10.09
C ALA A 58 3.93 3.18 -9.48
N LEU A 59 4.29 2.92 -8.22
CA LEU A 59 5.40 3.61 -7.57
C LEU A 59 6.74 3.29 -8.21
N GLU A 60 7.00 2.02 -8.51
CA GLU A 60 8.26 1.63 -9.12
C GLU A 60 8.39 2.19 -10.53
N SER A 61 7.31 2.23 -11.29
CA SER A 61 7.31 2.83 -12.62
C SER A 61 7.49 4.35 -12.59
N ALA A 62 6.84 5.03 -11.65
CA ALA A 62 6.87 6.50 -11.59
C ALA A 62 8.12 7.04 -10.94
N THR A 63 8.65 6.35 -9.92
CA THR A 63 9.75 6.90 -9.10
C THR A 63 11.08 6.18 -9.28
N GLY A 64 11.08 4.96 -9.78
CA GLY A 64 12.27 4.12 -9.84
C GLY A 64 12.78 3.66 -8.47
N ILE A 65 12.01 3.90 -7.41
CA ILE A 65 12.35 3.49 -6.04
C ILE A 65 11.59 2.22 -5.71
N GLY A 66 12.29 1.22 -5.18
CA GLY A 66 11.68 -0.04 -4.81
C GLY A 66 10.68 0.09 -3.68
N VAL A 67 9.73 -0.83 -3.62
CA VAL A 67 8.69 -0.87 -2.60
C VAL A 67 8.80 -2.16 -1.80
N HIS A 68 8.71 -2.04 -0.47
CA HIS A 68 8.52 -3.18 0.41
C HIS A 68 7.08 -3.15 0.91
N GLY A 69 6.28 -4.11 0.47
CA GLY A 69 4.88 -4.22 0.86
C GLY A 69 4.67 -5.27 1.94
N GLU A 70 3.64 -5.07 2.74
CA GLU A 70 3.31 -5.97 3.85
C GLU A 70 3.01 -7.39 3.37
N GLU A 71 2.32 -7.54 2.25
CA GLU A 71 1.83 -8.84 1.80
C GLU A 71 2.85 -9.61 0.96
N PHE A 72 3.54 -8.93 0.05
CA PHE A 72 4.45 -9.58 -0.89
C PHE A 72 5.93 -9.32 -0.61
N GLY A 73 6.25 -8.42 0.35
CA GLY A 73 7.62 -8.03 0.59
C GLY A 73 8.16 -7.17 -0.55
N GLY A 74 9.31 -7.54 -1.09
CA GLY A 74 9.94 -6.85 -2.20
C GLY A 74 11.27 -6.23 -1.83
N ALA A 75 11.45 -4.94 -2.08
CA ALA A 75 12.72 -4.26 -1.87
C ALA A 75 13.21 -4.38 -0.43
N ASP A 76 14.54 -4.40 -0.27
CA ASP A 76 15.17 -4.51 1.04
C ASP A 76 14.89 -3.24 1.87
N LEU A 77 14.40 -3.44 3.09
CA LEU A 77 14.12 -2.35 4.03
C LEU A 77 15.38 -1.57 4.43
N GLU A 78 16.56 -2.16 4.25
CA GLU A 78 17.83 -1.48 4.52
C GLU A 78 18.35 -0.69 3.32
N SER A 79 17.64 -0.67 2.21
CA SER A 79 17.99 0.15 1.06
C SER A 79 18.06 1.62 1.46
N PRO A 80 18.97 2.42 0.86
CA PRO A 80 19.08 3.84 1.19
C PRO A 80 17.76 4.61 1.03
N LEU A 81 16.91 4.15 0.10
CA LEU A 81 15.62 4.76 -0.14
C LEU A 81 14.66 3.64 -0.56
N VAL A 82 13.58 3.47 0.17
CA VAL A 82 12.60 2.43 -0.08
C VAL A 82 11.23 2.90 0.37
N TRP A 83 10.21 2.65 -0.44
CA TRP A 83 8.82 2.83 -0.03
C TRP A 83 8.40 1.67 0.87
N VAL A 84 7.70 1.97 1.94
CA VAL A 84 7.12 0.95 2.83
C VAL A 84 5.61 1.09 2.75
N LEU A 85 4.94 0.02 2.34
CA LEU A 85 3.51 0.03 2.06
C LEU A 85 2.76 -0.99 2.92
N ASP A 86 1.72 -0.51 3.59
CA ASP A 86 0.67 -1.35 4.15
C ASP A 86 -0.61 -1.03 3.35
N PRO A 87 -1.07 -1.94 2.47
CA PRO A 87 -2.21 -1.65 1.61
C PRO A 87 -3.51 -1.46 2.39
N ILE A 88 -3.67 -2.14 3.50
CA ILE A 88 -4.80 -1.92 4.41
C ILE A 88 -4.32 -2.10 5.85
N ASP A 89 -4.14 -1.00 6.56
CA ASP A 89 -3.96 -1.03 8.00
C ASP A 89 -5.32 -1.31 8.65
N GLY A 90 -5.35 -2.27 9.54
CA GLY A 90 -6.61 -2.70 10.14
C GLY A 90 -7.44 -3.60 9.22
N THR A 91 -6.82 -4.58 8.59
CA THR A 91 -7.48 -5.51 7.65
C THR A 91 -8.70 -6.19 8.27
N PHE A 92 -8.61 -6.62 9.52
CA PHE A 92 -9.76 -7.23 10.21
C PHE A 92 -10.93 -6.26 10.29
N ASN A 93 -10.68 -5.01 10.68
CA ASN A 93 -11.71 -3.98 10.74
C ASN A 93 -12.28 -3.68 9.36
N TYR A 94 -11.43 -3.63 8.35
CA TYR A 94 -11.83 -3.38 6.97
C TYR A 94 -12.79 -4.49 6.49
N ALA A 95 -12.43 -5.74 6.68
CA ALA A 95 -13.24 -6.88 6.27
C ALA A 95 -14.57 -6.93 7.03
N ALA A 96 -14.58 -6.50 8.30
CA ALA A 96 -15.79 -6.43 9.12
C ALA A 96 -16.67 -5.23 8.80
N GLY A 97 -16.23 -4.34 7.89
CA GLY A 97 -17.00 -3.15 7.52
C GLY A 97 -16.84 -1.97 8.46
N SER A 98 -15.86 -2.03 9.37
CA SER A 98 -15.55 -0.90 10.24
C SER A 98 -14.82 0.19 9.46
N PRO A 99 -15.06 1.49 9.75
CA PRO A 99 -14.31 2.58 9.13
C PRO A 99 -12.89 2.73 9.68
N MET A 100 -12.49 1.92 10.65
CA MET A 100 -11.16 2.00 11.28
C MET A 100 -10.13 1.23 10.47
N ALA A 101 -9.87 1.68 9.26
CA ALA A 101 -8.91 1.10 8.33
C ALA A 101 -8.31 2.19 7.45
N ALA A 102 -7.12 1.98 6.94
CA ALA A 102 -6.41 2.96 6.12
C ALA A 102 -5.38 2.30 5.22
N ILE A 103 -4.96 3.03 4.17
CA ILE A 103 -3.76 2.69 3.38
C ILE A 103 -2.61 3.52 3.95
N LEU A 104 -1.49 2.88 4.29
CA LEU A 104 -0.32 3.55 4.83
C LEU A 104 0.85 3.43 3.87
N LEU A 105 1.49 4.55 3.57
CA LEU A 105 2.68 4.60 2.74
C LEU A 105 3.70 5.53 3.37
N GLY A 106 4.93 5.03 3.56
CA GLY A 106 6.05 5.80 4.08
C GLY A 106 7.27 5.70 3.16
N LEU A 107 8.20 6.61 3.35
CA LEU A 107 9.43 6.63 2.57
C LEU A 107 10.66 6.79 3.46
#